data_1628e075b8fe0d8c4b95b7b80864a1bd
#
_entry.id   1628e075b8fe0d8c4b95b7b80864a1bd
#
_cell.length_a   1.000
_cell.length_b   1.000
_cell.length_c   1.000
_cell.angle_alpha   90.00
_cell.angle_beta   90.00
_cell.angle_gamma   90.00
#
_symmetry.space_group_name_H-M   'P 1'
#
loop_
_entity.id
_entity.type
_entity.pdbx_description
1 polymer ?
#
loop_
_entity_poly.entity_id
_entity_poly.type
_entity_poly.pdbx_seq_one_letter_code
_entity_poly.pdbx_strand_id
1 'polypeptide(L)'
;MTQSANPNPNPKIEAIIWDFGGVFTSSPFEAFNVLEAEVGAPKDFIRGINAVNPEINAWAQFESNSVSMDDFDELFAAESEAKGHRIPGKAVIARLSGTLRPRMVEVLKICKQHFMVACITNNVKAGHGPGMDTDQAKANSVASVMEIFSLVVESSKEGIRKPNPEIYTRTCEKLGVSPTKAVFLDDLGINLKPAKNLGMQTIKVLGEDQAIADLGKVTGLTFDV
;
A
#
# COMPACT_ATOMS: atom_id res chain seq x y z
N MET A 1 32.82 38.10 13.30
CA MET A 1 31.36 37.97 12.95
C MET A 1 31.21 36.64 12.22
N THR A 2 30.86 35.61 12.94
CA THR A 2 30.64 34.27 12.39
C THR A 2 29.20 34.19 11.88
N GLN A 3 29.04 34.10 10.57
CA GLN A 3 27.74 33.78 9.98
C GLN A 3 27.33 32.38 10.43
N SER A 4 26.29 32.29 11.24
CA SER A 4 25.62 31.03 11.56
C SER A 4 24.98 30.51 10.27
N ALA A 5 25.50 29.40 9.74
CA ALA A 5 24.86 28.65 8.69
C ALA A 5 23.51 28.17 9.22
N ASN A 6 22.44 28.67 8.61
CA ASN A 6 21.08 28.20 8.85
C ASN A 6 21.04 26.74 8.36
N PRO A 7 20.82 25.72 9.21
CA PRO A 7 20.76 24.38 8.73
C PRO A 7 19.51 24.26 7.84
N ASN A 8 19.71 23.93 6.57
CA ASN A 8 18.64 23.67 5.63
C ASN A 8 17.84 22.45 6.19
N PRO A 9 16.61 22.64 6.68
CA PRO A 9 15.96 21.62 7.52
C PRO A 9 15.37 20.44 6.74
N ASN A 10 15.51 20.41 5.40
CA ASN A 10 14.99 19.32 4.59
C ASN A 10 16.12 18.59 3.86
N PRO A 11 16.44 17.33 4.25
CA PRO A 11 17.36 16.53 3.47
C PRO A 11 16.81 16.39 2.04
N LYS A 12 17.68 16.53 1.05
CA LYS A 12 17.31 16.36 -0.36
C LYS A 12 16.70 14.96 -0.55
N ILE A 13 15.48 14.90 -1.03
CA ILE A 13 14.80 13.62 -1.33
C ILE A 13 15.58 12.90 -2.44
N GLU A 14 15.79 11.61 -2.27
CA GLU A 14 16.48 10.71 -3.21
C GLU A 14 15.58 9.58 -3.70
N ALA A 15 14.57 9.21 -2.89
CA ALA A 15 13.64 8.14 -3.26
C ALA A 15 12.19 8.48 -2.91
N ILE A 16 11.27 7.96 -3.72
CA ILE A 16 9.85 7.98 -3.45
C ILE A 16 9.36 6.53 -3.41
N ILE A 17 8.75 6.16 -2.29
CA ILE A 17 8.24 4.82 -2.01
C ILE A 17 6.73 4.92 -1.93
N TRP A 18 6.03 4.00 -2.57
CA TRP A 18 4.58 4.04 -2.73
C TRP A 18 3.94 2.75 -2.23
N ASP A 19 2.77 2.85 -1.62
CA ASP A 19 1.84 1.72 -1.63
C ASP A 19 1.22 1.58 -3.03
N PHE A 20 0.59 0.44 -3.29
CA PHE A 20 -0.08 0.20 -4.56
C PHE A 20 -1.61 0.32 -4.43
N GLY A 21 -2.23 -0.52 -3.60
CA GLY A 21 -3.67 -0.51 -3.36
C GLY A 21 -4.14 0.80 -2.73
N GLY A 22 -5.25 1.39 -3.21
CA GLY A 22 -5.73 2.67 -2.69
C GLY A 22 -4.89 3.90 -3.12
N VAL A 23 -3.68 3.70 -3.65
CA VAL A 23 -2.79 4.74 -4.19
C VAL A 23 -2.82 4.77 -5.70
N PHE A 24 -2.42 3.69 -6.37
CA PHE A 24 -2.48 3.54 -7.83
C PHE A 24 -3.79 2.92 -8.32
N THR A 25 -4.58 2.35 -7.41
CA THR A 25 -5.91 1.80 -7.70
C THR A 25 -6.97 2.48 -6.84
N SER A 26 -8.24 2.28 -7.18
CA SER A 26 -9.33 2.56 -6.25
C SER A 26 -9.15 1.76 -4.96
N SER A 27 -9.66 2.29 -3.85
CA SER A 27 -9.56 1.61 -2.56
C SER A 27 -10.45 0.34 -2.54
N PRO A 28 -9.98 -0.81 -2.04
CA PRO A 28 -10.79 -2.00 -1.90
C PRO A 28 -11.97 -1.83 -0.93
N PHE A 29 -11.93 -0.82 -0.06
CA PHE A 29 -12.99 -0.60 0.93
C PHE A 29 -14.37 -0.32 0.31
N GLU A 30 -14.43 0.34 -0.86
CA GLU A 30 -15.70 0.54 -1.57
C GLU A 30 -16.29 -0.79 -2.02
N ALA A 31 -15.47 -1.69 -2.56
CA ALA A 31 -15.89 -3.03 -2.97
C ALA A 31 -16.26 -3.91 -1.77
N PHE A 32 -15.58 -3.75 -0.63
CA PHE A 32 -15.96 -4.40 0.62
C PHE A 32 -17.33 -3.93 1.11
N ASN A 33 -17.61 -2.62 1.07
CA ASN A 33 -18.92 -2.09 1.45
C ASN A 33 -20.07 -2.66 0.57
N VAL A 34 -19.81 -2.94 -0.70
CA VAL A 34 -20.79 -3.63 -1.56
C VAL A 34 -21.01 -5.06 -1.09
N LEU A 35 -19.94 -5.83 -0.83
CA LEU A 35 -20.05 -7.20 -0.31
C LEU A 35 -20.78 -7.23 1.04
N GLU A 36 -20.46 -6.31 1.94
CA GLU A 36 -21.12 -6.17 3.24
C GLU A 36 -22.63 -5.99 3.09
N ALA A 37 -23.07 -5.11 2.17
CA ALA A 37 -24.48 -4.91 1.89
C ALA A 37 -25.16 -6.17 1.30
N GLU A 38 -24.47 -6.91 0.42
CA GLU A 38 -24.95 -8.15 -0.17
C GLU A 38 -25.22 -9.24 0.88
N VAL A 39 -24.38 -9.30 1.94
CA VAL A 39 -24.51 -10.31 3.02
C VAL A 39 -25.25 -9.78 4.25
N GLY A 40 -25.78 -8.57 4.20
CA GLY A 40 -26.51 -7.92 5.31
C GLY A 40 -25.63 -7.52 6.50
N ALA A 41 -24.31 -7.39 6.28
CA ALA A 41 -23.38 -6.90 7.30
C ALA A 41 -23.37 -5.35 7.38
N PRO A 42 -23.04 -4.77 8.53
CA PRO A 42 -22.89 -3.31 8.67
C PRO A 42 -21.77 -2.77 7.76
N LYS A 43 -21.89 -1.51 7.34
CA LYS A 43 -20.83 -0.81 6.61
C LYS A 43 -19.52 -0.82 7.41
N ASP A 44 -18.39 -0.97 6.71
CA ASP A 44 -17.04 -1.06 7.28
C ASP A 44 -16.82 -2.28 8.20
N PHE A 45 -17.67 -3.31 8.12
CA PHE A 45 -17.59 -4.52 8.93
C PHE A 45 -16.28 -5.29 8.68
N ILE A 46 -15.95 -5.55 7.40
CA ILE A 46 -14.70 -6.25 7.00
C ILE A 46 -13.48 -5.46 7.50
N ARG A 47 -13.52 -4.14 7.35
CA ARG A 47 -12.47 -3.27 7.89
C ARG A 47 -12.37 -3.37 9.40
N GLY A 48 -13.50 -3.48 10.10
CA GLY A 48 -13.56 -3.69 11.54
C GLY A 48 -12.95 -5.02 11.98
N ILE A 49 -13.19 -6.12 11.22
CA ILE A 49 -12.55 -7.42 11.47
C ILE A 49 -11.03 -7.31 11.34
N ASN A 50 -10.54 -6.70 10.24
CA ASN A 50 -9.11 -6.55 9.98
C ASN A 50 -8.39 -5.64 11.00
N ALA A 51 -9.12 -4.78 11.71
CA ALA A 51 -8.57 -3.93 12.77
C ALA A 51 -8.40 -4.66 14.12
N VAL A 52 -9.02 -5.81 14.30
CA VAL A 52 -8.87 -6.63 15.53
C VAL A 52 -7.61 -7.46 15.41
N ASN A 53 -6.72 -7.39 16.42
CA ASN A 53 -5.44 -8.13 16.44
C ASN A 53 -4.66 -8.01 15.12
N PRO A 54 -4.36 -6.81 14.62
CA PRO A 54 -3.92 -6.57 13.24
C PRO A 54 -2.56 -7.19 12.89
N GLU A 55 -1.84 -7.75 13.88
CA GLU A 55 -0.55 -8.42 13.68
C GLU A 55 -0.69 -9.94 13.52
N ILE A 56 -1.81 -10.54 14.00
CA ILE A 56 -1.97 -11.99 14.09
C ILE A 56 -3.31 -12.52 13.56
N ASN A 57 -4.23 -11.65 13.14
CA ASN A 57 -5.51 -12.06 12.58
C ASN A 57 -5.34 -12.81 11.25
N ALA A 58 -6.43 -13.39 10.74
CA ALA A 58 -6.43 -14.15 9.48
C ALA A 58 -5.82 -13.35 8.32
N TRP A 59 -6.17 -12.05 8.23
CA TRP A 59 -5.65 -11.15 7.20
C TRP A 59 -4.14 -10.97 7.29
N ALA A 60 -3.61 -10.72 8.49
CA ALA A 60 -2.18 -10.56 8.73
C ALA A 60 -1.38 -11.84 8.38
N GLN A 61 -1.91 -12.99 8.77
CA GLN A 61 -1.31 -14.28 8.45
C GLN A 61 -1.26 -14.54 6.95
N PHE A 62 -2.32 -14.17 6.23
CA PHE A 62 -2.40 -14.37 4.79
C PHE A 62 -1.48 -13.43 4.01
N GLU A 63 -1.42 -12.13 4.37
CA GLU A 63 -0.51 -11.16 3.75
C GLU A 63 0.99 -11.44 4.04
N SER A 64 1.31 -12.11 5.14
CA SER A 64 2.67 -12.59 5.44
C SER A 64 2.96 -13.99 4.86
N ASN A 65 2.00 -14.57 4.11
CA ASN A 65 2.10 -15.91 3.52
C ASN A 65 2.30 -17.03 4.56
N SER A 66 1.77 -16.84 5.76
CA SER A 66 1.84 -17.80 6.87
C SER A 66 0.75 -18.88 6.80
N VAL A 67 -0.31 -18.64 6.02
CA VAL A 67 -1.43 -19.56 5.81
C VAL A 67 -1.76 -19.67 4.33
N SER A 68 -2.39 -20.80 3.94
CA SER A 68 -2.90 -20.99 2.57
C SER A 68 -4.19 -20.19 2.32
N MET A 69 -4.63 -20.12 1.06
CA MET A 69 -5.93 -19.52 0.70
C MET A 69 -7.10 -20.25 1.37
N ASP A 70 -7.04 -21.58 1.46
CA ASP A 70 -8.10 -22.38 2.07
C ASP A 70 -8.14 -22.17 3.58
N ASP A 71 -6.96 -22.11 4.25
CA ASP A 71 -6.90 -21.78 5.68
C ASP A 71 -7.39 -20.36 5.95
N PHE A 72 -7.00 -19.39 5.12
CA PHE A 72 -7.48 -18.01 5.24
C PHE A 72 -9.00 -17.92 5.08
N ASP A 73 -9.58 -18.64 4.14
CA ASP A 73 -11.02 -18.67 3.90
C ASP A 73 -11.80 -19.00 5.17
N GLU A 74 -11.39 -20.08 5.85
CA GLU A 74 -12.02 -20.54 7.08
C GLU A 74 -11.68 -19.67 8.30
N LEU A 75 -10.43 -19.22 8.44
CA LEU A 75 -10.02 -18.35 9.56
C LEU A 75 -10.78 -17.03 9.51
N PHE A 76 -10.84 -16.38 8.35
CA PHE A 76 -11.57 -15.12 8.19
C PHE A 76 -13.08 -15.30 8.39
N ALA A 77 -13.64 -16.41 7.88
CA ALA A 77 -15.04 -16.74 8.11
C ALA A 77 -15.35 -16.90 9.61
N ALA A 78 -14.47 -17.56 10.37
CA ALA A 78 -14.64 -17.72 11.82
C ALA A 78 -14.51 -16.39 12.58
N GLU A 79 -13.53 -15.52 12.21
CA GLU A 79 -13.37 -14.20 12.81
C GLU A 79 -14.59 -13.31 12.55
N SER A 80 -15.13 -13.33 11.34
CA SER A 80 -16.32 -12.56 10.96
C SER A 80 -17.60 -13.10 11.61
N GLU A 81 -17.76 -14.41 11.70
CA GLU A 81 -18.88 -15.06 12.38
C GLU A 81 -18.92 -14.72 13.89
N ALA A 82 -17.76 -14.67 14.54
CA ALA A 82 -17.65 -14.25 15.93
C ALA A 82 -18.11 -12.80 16.19
N LYS A 83 -18.24 -11.99 15.12
CA LYS A 83 -18.77 -10.63 15.12
C LYS A 83 -20.21 -10.52 14.56
N GLY A 84 -20.83 -11.64 14.23
CA GLY A 84 -22.26 -11.72 13.87
C GLY A 84 -22.56 -11.95 12.39
N HIS A 85 -21.58 -11.95 11.50
CA HIS A 85 -21.78 -12.20 10.06
C HIS A 85 -20.67 -13.09 9.53
N ARG A 86 -21.00 -14.32 9.07
CA ARG A 86 -20.03 -15.21 8.44
C ARG A 86 -19.76 -14.76 7.01
N ILE A 87 -18.55 -14.29 6.74
CA ILE A 87 -18.09 -13.89 5.41
C ILE A 87 -16.89 -14.76 5.04
N PRO A 88 -16.95 -15.58 3.96
CA PRO A 88 -15.81 -16.36 3.51
C PRO A 88 -14.64 -15.46 3.08
N GLY A 89 -13.43 -15.81 3.46
CA GLY A 89 -12.24 -15.04 3.10
C GLY A 89 -12.05 -14.92 1.59
N LYS A 90 -12.35 -15.99 0.83
CA LYS A 90 -12.31 -15.99 -0.64
C LYS A 90 -13.24 -14.94 -1.26
N ALA A 91 -14.42 -14.70 -0.67
CA ALA A 91 -15.33 -13.66 -1.13
C ALA A 91 -14.74 -12.25 -0.95
N VAL A 92 -13.98 -12.04 0.12
CA VAL A 92 -13.27 -10.76 0.36
C VAL A 92 -12.11 -10.59 -0.63
N ILE A 93 -11.31 -11.64 -0.84
CA ILE A 93 -10.19 -11.61 -1.81
C ILE A 93 -10.67 -11.30 -3.22
N ALA A 94 -11.82 -11.85 -3.64
CA ALA A 94 -12.40 -11.57 -4.95
C ALA A 94 -12.78 -10.09 -5.17
N ARG A 95 -12.80 -9.26 -4.12
CA ARG A 95 -13.10 -7.83 -4.16
C ARG A 95 -11.86 -6.93 -4.08
N LEU A 96 -10.65 -7.51 -4.00
CA LEU A 96 -9.41 -6.71 -3.87
C LEU A 96 -9.02 -5.98 -5.14
N SER A 97 -9.45 -6.47 -6.31
CA SER A 97 -9.11 -5.86 -7.59
C SER A 97 -9.70 -4.44 -7.72
N GLY A 98 -8.82 -3.46 -7.71
CA GLY A 98 -9.18 -2.05 -7.91
C GLY A 98 -9.03 -1.60 -9.37
N THR A 99 -9.58 -0.44 -9.70
CA THR A 99 -9.39 0.22 -11.00
C THR A 99 -8.15 1.12 -10.92
N LEU A 100 -7.22 0.98 -11.89
CA LEU A 100 -6.04 1.83 -11.97
C LEU A 100 -6.41 3.32 -12.08
N ARG A 101 -5.60 4.16 -11.48
CA ARG A 101 -5.64 5.63 -11.54
C ARG A 101 -4.60 6.13 -12.55
N PRO A 102 -4.98 6.46 -13.79
CA PRO A 102 -4.00 6.80 -14.83
C PRO A 102 -3.13 8.00 -14.48
N ARG A 103 -3.68 9.03 -13.82
CA ARG A 103 -2.93 10.22 -13.42
C ARG A 103 -1.80 9.88 -12.43
N MET A 104 -2.05 8.97 -11.47
CA MET A 104 -1.00 8.52 -10.54
C MET A 104 0.11 7.75 -11.26
N VAL A 105 -0.22 7.01 -12.32
CA VAL A 105 0.78 6.33 -13.16
C VAL A 105 1.65 7.36 -13.91
N GLU A 106 1.07 8.43 -14.45
CA GLU A 106 1.84 9.50 -15.10
C GLU A 106 2.75 10.23 -14.08
N VAL A 107 2.26 10.49 -12.87
CA VAL A 107 3.07 11.05 -11.77
C VAL A 107 4.26 10.13 -11.45
N LEU A 108 4.04 8.81 -11.38
CA LEU A 108 5.13 7.84 -11.17
C LEU A 108 6.19 7.92 -12.27
N LYS A 109 5.78 8.00 -13.54
CA LYS A 109 6.70 8.13 -14.68
C LYS A 109 7.55 9.40 -14.60
N ILE A 110 6.95 10.52 -14.20
CA ILE A 110 7.66 11.78 -13.98
C ILE A 110 8.64 11.63 -12.81
N CYS A 111 8.20 11.08 -11.68
CA CYS A 111 9.06 10.86 -10.51
C CYS A 111 10.27 9.98 -10.82
N LYS A 112 10.11 8.93 -11.64
CA LYS A 112 11.20 8.03 -12.05
C LYS A 112 12.33 8.75 -12.80
N GLN A 113 12.07 9.89 -13.41
CA GLN A 113 13.10 10.67 -14.11
C GLN A 113 14.01 11.45 -13.14
N HIS A 114 13.57 11.64 -11.88
CA HIS A 114 14.25 12.50 -10.91
C HIS A 114 14.66 11.77 -9.63
N PHE A 115 14.00 10.65 -9.31
CA PHE A 115 14.16 9.91 -8.06
C PHE A 115 14.23 8.42 -8.30
N MET A 116 14.80 7.69 -7.36
CA MET A 116 14.54 6.26 -7.26
C MET A 116 13.07 6.05 -6.85
N VAL A 117 12.38 5.15 -7.52
CA VAL A 117 10.98 4.85 -7.25
C VAL A 117 10.81 3.40 -6.83
N ALA A 118 10.14 3.16 -5.71
CA ALA A 118 9.86 1.83 -5.22
C ALA A 118 8.40 1.66 -4.81
N CYS A 119 7.93 0.43 -4.82
CA CYS A 119 6.62 0.05 -4.30
C CYS A 119 6.79 -0.89 -3.11
N ILE A 120 6.04 -0.66 -2.02
CA ILE A 120 5.84 -1.62 -0.93
C ILE A 120 4.37 -1.95 -0.90
N THR A 121 4.00 -3.15 -1.28
CA THR A 121 2.60 -3.58 -1.28
C THR A 121 2.38 -4.75 -0.33
N ASN A 122 1.33 -4.63 0.49
CA ASN A 122 0.78 -5.79 1.19
C ASN A 122 -0.09 -6.54 0.20
N ASN A 123 0.38 -7.70 -0.25
CA ASN A 123 -0.33 -8.55 -1.17
C ASN A 123 -0.39 -9.98 -0.66
N VAL A 124 -1.24 -10.76 -1.28
CA VAL A 124 -1.42 -12.17 -0.97
C VAL A 124 -1.12 -13.00 -2.22
N LYS A 125 -0.80 -14.28 -2.05
CA LYS A 125 -0.63 -15.22 -3.18
C LYS A 125 -1.99 -15.64 -3.73
N ALA A 126 -2.69 -14.68 -4.36
CA ALA A 126 -3.98 -14.90 -5.00
C ALA A 126 -4.03 -14.19 -6.36
N GLY A 127 -4.80 -14.71 -7.31
CA GLY A 127 -4.91 -14.13 -8.63
C GLY A 127 -3.57 -14.05 -9.38
N HIS A 128 -3.43 -13.06 -10.25
CA HIS A 128 -2.26 -12.84 -11.10
C HIS A 128 -1.48 -11.61 -10.64
N GLY A 129 -0.19 -11.80 -10.32
CA GLY A 129 0.76 -10.73 -10.02
C GLY A 129 0.48 -9.94 -8.73
N PRO A 130 1.21 -8.83 -8.51
CA PRO A 130 1.12 -8.03 -7.28
C PRO A 130 -0.24 -7.38 -7.05
N GLY A 131 -1.03 -7.17 -8.10
CA GLY A 131 -2.38 -6.61 -8.03
C GLY A 131 -3.46 -7.59 -7.64
N MET A 132 -3.13 -8.88 -7.54
CA MET A 132 -4.05 -9.96 -7.13
C MET A 132 -5.31 -10.09 -8.02
N ASP A 133 -5.22 -9.64 -9.28
CA ASP A 133 -6.35 -9.64 -10.21
C ASP A 133 -6.71 -11.04 -10.69
N THR A 134 -8.00 -11.32 -10.82
CA THR A 134 -8.51 -12.54 -11.47
C THR A 134 -8.69 -12.36 -12.97
N ASP A 135 -8.74 -11.11 -13.46
CA ASP A 135 -8.82 -10.75 -14.87
C ASP A 135 -7.40 -10.56 -15.46
N GLN A 136 -7.07 -11.32 -16.52
CA GLN A 136 -5.74 -11.29 -17.12
C GLN A 136 -5.40 -9.92 -17.76
N ALA A 137 -6.38 -9.21 -18.33
CA ALA A 137 -6.12 -7.91 -18.93
C ALA A 137 -5.79 -6.85 -17.86
N LYS A 138 -6.50 -6.86 -16.74
CA LYS A 138 -6.18 -6.01 -15.59
C LYS A 138 -4.84 -6.38 -14.98
N ALA A 139 -4.55 -7.68 -14.80
CA ALA A 139 -3.27 -8.14 -14.30
C ALA A 139 -2.10 -7.66 -15.19
N ASN A 140 -2.26 -7.70 -16.52
CA ASN A 140 -1.26 -7.19 -17.45
C ASN A 140 -1.08 -5.66 -17.32
N SER A 141 -2.16 -4.92 -17.11
CA SER A 141 -2.10 -3.47 -16.88
C SER A 141 -1.34 -3.14 -15.59
N VAL A 142 -1.62 -3.87 -14.50
CA VAL A 142 -0.89 -3.74 -13.24
C VAL A 142 0.58 -4.11 -13.41
N ALA A 143 0.89 -5.21 -14.10
CA ALA A 143 2.27 -5.62 -14.37
C ALA A 143 3.06 -4.53 -15.10
N SER A 144 2.45 -3.89 -16.11
CA SER A 144 3.08 -2.76 -16.83
C SER A 144 3.38 -1.56 -15.91
N VAL A 145 2.53 -1.30 -14.92
CA VAL A 145 2.81 -0.25 -13.91
C VAL A 145 3.94 -0.69 -12.98
N MET A 146 3.97 -1.97 -12.57
CA MET A 146 5.02 -2.49 -11.69
C MET A 146 6.41 -2.44 -12.33
N GLU A 147 6.53 -2.57 -13.65
CA GLU A 147 7.78 -2.43 -14.41
C GLU A 147 8.36 -1.01 -14.39
N ILE A 148 7.54 0.00 -14.07
CA ILE A 148 8.02 1.38 -13.92
C ILE A 148 8.88 1.51 -12.66
N PHE A 149 8.57 0.81 -11.58
CA PHE A 149 9.34 0.87 -10.33
C PHE A 149 10.75 0.30 -10.50
N SER A 150 11.70 0.89 -9.81
CA SER A 150 13.07 0.36 -9.70
C SER A 150 13.14 -0.85 -8.77
N LEU A 151 12.21 -0.91 -7.80
CA LEU A 151 12.10 -1.98 -6.81
C LEU A 151 10.64 -2.18 -6.43
N VAL A 152 10.17 -3.42 -6.43
CA VAL A 152 8.86 -3.82 -5.88
C VAL A 152 9.08 -4.78 -4.72
N VAL A 153 8.58 -4.42 -3.55
CA VAL A 153 8.63 -5.20 -2.31
C VAL A 153 7.23 -5.70 -2.01
N GLU A 154 7.05 -7.00 -2.10
CA GLU A 154 5.78 -7.70 -1.90
C GLU A 154 5.79 -8.44 -0.57
N SER A 155 4.82 -8.16 0.33
CA SER A 155 4.76 -8.79 1.66
C SER A 155 4.70 -10.32 1.59
N SER A 156 3.98 -10.86 0.62
CA SER A 156 3.86 -12.31 0.40
C SER A 156 5.16 -13.01 -0.01
N LYS A 157 6.15 -12.25 -0.53
CA LYS A 157 7.48 -12.74 -0.88
C LYS A 157 8.51 -12.51 0.23
N GLU A 158 8.39 -11.38 0.94
CA GLU A 158 9.31 -11.01 2.01
C GLU A 158 9.00 -11.73 3.33
N GLY A 159 7.80 -12.27 3.51
CA GLY A 159 7.34 -12.86 4.78
C GLY A 159 7.11 -11.83 5.89
N ILE A 160 7.17 -10.55 5.58
CA ILE A 160 6.87 -9.41 6.45
C ILE A 160 5.97 -8.43 5.71
N ARG A 161 5.13 -7.71 6.46
CA ARG A 161 4.14 -6.78 5.88
C ARG A 161 4.18 -5.43 6.58
N LYS A 162 3.67 -4.39 5.91
CA LYS A 162 3.32 -3.13 6.59
C LYS A 162 2.25 -3.43 7.66
N PRO A 163 2.31 -2.87 8.87
CA PRO A 163 3.16 -1.76 9.29
C PRO A 163 4.47 -2.17 10.01
N ASN A 164 4.98 -3.40 9.85
CA ASN A 164 6.25 -3.79 10.46
C ASN A 164 7.38 -2.86 9.98
N PRO A 165 8.14 -2.19 10.90
CA PRO A 165 9.21 -1.26 10.54
C PRO A 165 10.29 -1.87 9.63
N GLU A 166 10.51 -3.17 9.74
CA GLU A 166 11.55 -3.88 9.01
C GLU A 166 11.35 -3.82 7.50
N ILE A 167 10.09 -3.84 6.99
CA ILE A 167 9.85 -3.80 5.55
C ILE A 167 10.31 -2.47 4.93
N TYR A 168 10.17 -1.35 5.66
CA TYR A 168 10.63 -0.04 5.20
C TYR A 168 12.15 0.06 5.24
N THR A 169 12.77 -0.45 6.31
CA THR A 169 14.24 -0.48 6.46
C THR A 169 14.88 -1.28 5.34
N ARG A 170 14.41 -2.51 5.12
CA ARG A 170 14.89 -3.38 4.02
C ARG A 170 14.69 -2.73 2.64
N THR A 171 13.59 -2.04 2.44
CA THR A 171 13.34 -1.32 1.17
C THR A 171 14.38 -0.23 0.95
N CYS A 172 14.65 0.58 1.98
CA CYS A 172 15.67 1.63 1.91
C CYS A 172 17.08 1.04 1.70
N GLU A 173 17.42 -0.05 2.37
CA GLU A 173 18.69 -0.76 2.17
C GLU A 173 18.84 -1.27 0.74
N LYS A 174 17.82 -1.91 0.18
CA LYS A 174 17.80 -2.39 -1.21
C LYS A 174 17.94 -1.25 -2.22
N LEU A 175 17.41 -0.05 -1.90
CA LEU A 175 17.56 1.15 -2.72
C LEU A 175 18.91 1.87 -2.50
N GLY A 176 19.61 1.58 -1.42
CA GLY A 176 20.83 2.28 -1.04
C GLY A 176 20.60 3.72 -0.55
N VAL A 177 19.41 4.01 0.03
CA VAL A 177 19.01 5.34 0.51
C VAL A 177 18.78 5.35 2.02
N SER A 178 19.05 6.51 2.65
CA SER A 178 18.63 6.72 4.04
C SER A 178 17.10 6.93 4.12
N PRO A 179 16.40 6.38 5.11
CA PRO A 179 14.98 6.67 5.35
C PRO A 179 14.68 8.18 5.41
N THR A 180 15.59 8.99 5.97
CA THR A 180 15.42 10.45 6.06
C THR A 180 15.41 11.17 4.71
N LYS A 181 15.83 10.50 3.64
CA LYS A 181 15.84 11.00 2.26
C LYS A 181 14.75 10.37 1.39
N ALA A 182 13.82 9.64 2.00
CA ALA A 182 12.71 8.99 1.32
C ALA A 182 11.37 9.65 1.68
N VAL A 183 10.46 9.64 0.70
CA VAL A 183 9.04 9.94 0.89
C VAL A 183 8.27 8.64 0.78
N PHE A 184 7.33 8.39 1.68
CA PHE A 184 6.42 7.24 1.61
C PHE A 184 4.97 7.70 1.49
N LEU A 185 4.26 7.16 0.47
CA LEU A 185 2.85 7.44 0.20
C LEU A 185 2.01 6.17 0.45
N ASP A 186 0.94 6.31 1.24
CA ASP A 186 0.03 5.19 1.58
C ASP A 186 -1.33 5.76 1.99
N ASP A 187 -2.42 5.04 1.70
CA ASP A 187 -3.78 5.46 2.07
C ASP A 187 -4.13 5.10 3.53
N LEU A 188 -3.34 4.21 4.17
CA LEU A 188 -3.56 3.76 5.54
C LEU A 188 -2.61 4.46 6.53
N GLY A 189 -3.17 5.23 7.46
CA GLY A 189 -2.40 5.93 8.49
C GLY A 189 -1.56 5.00 9.38
N ILE A 190 -1.99 3.74 9.58
CA ILE A 190 -1.25 2.75 10.36
C ILE A 190 0.09 2.42 9.69
N ASN A 191 0.16 2.41 8.36
CA ASN A 191 1.38 2.15 7.60
C ASN A 191 2.33 3.36 7.58
N LEU A 192 1.79 4.58 7.64
CA LEU A 192 2.60 5.81 7.64
C LEU A 192 3.36 6.03 8.95
N LYS A 193 2.80 5.58 10.08
CA LYS A 193 3.38 5.81 11.40
C LYS A 193 4.80 5.23 11.57
N PRO A 194 5.06 3.94 11.25
CA PRO A 194 6.42 3.39 11.36
C PRO A 194 7.39 4.03 10.35
N ALA A 195 6.96 4.34 9.13
CA ALA A 195 7.79 5.05 8.16
C ALA A 195 8.24 6.42 8.68
N LYS A 196 7.31 7.18 9.28
CA LYS A 196 7.61 8.47 9.92
C LYS A 196 8.58 8.31 11.10
N ASN A 197 8.43 7.27 11.91
CA ASN A 197 9.33 7.00 13.04
C ASN A 197 10.77 6.68 12.58
N LEU A 198 10.93 6.13 11.39
CA LEU A 198 12.23 5.91 10.74
C LEU A 198 12.82 7.20 10.11
N GLY A 199 12.08 8.30 10.14
CA GLY A 199 12.51 9.58 9.60
C GLY A 199 12.09 9.85 8.16
N MET A 200 11.29 9.01 7.53
CA MET A 200 10.72 9.28 6.20
C MET A 200 9.75 10.47 6.25
N GLN A 201 9.70 11.24 5.18
CA GLN A 201 8.54 12.08 4.94
C GLN A 201 7.36 11.19 4.53
N THR A 202 6.16 11.52 4.98
CA THR A 202 4.98 10.68 4.73
C THR A 202 3.84 11.50 4.15
N ILE A 203 3.16 10.96 3.14
CA ILE A 203 1.97 11.54 2.53
C ILE A 203 0.84 10.53 2.68
N LYS A 204 -0.22 10.93 3.39
CA LYS A 204 -1.45 10.15 3.44
C LYS A 204 -2.25 10.41 2.18
N VAL A 205 -2.48 9.38 1.38
CA VAL A 205 -3.28 9.49 0.17
C VAL A 205 -4.77 9.41 0.54
N LEU A 206 -5.49 10.49 0.27
CA LEU A 206 -6.95 10.59 0.44
C LEU A 206 -7.66 10.63 -0.93
N GLY A 207 -6.93 11.03 -1.97
CA GLY A 207 -7.39 11.14 -3.35
C GLY A 207 -6.24 11.62 -4.24
N GLU A 208 -6.41 11.52 -5.56
CA GLU A 208 -5.35 11.83 -6.53
C GLU A 208 -4.89 13.29 -6.45
N ASP A 209 -5.83 14.25 -6.50
CA ASP A 209 -5.49 15.68 -6.52
C ASP A 209 -4.68 16.10 -5.29
N GLN A 210 -5.10 15.64 -4.11
CA GLN A 210 -4.40 15.94 -2.86
C GLN A 210 -3.01 15.30 -2.85
N ALA A 211 -2.90 14.01 -3.22
CA ALA A 211 -1.64 13.28 -3.20
C ALA A 211 -0.61 13.91 -4.16
N ILE A 212 -1.05 14.28 -5.36
CA ILE A 212 -0.24 14.95 -6.39
C ILE A 212 0.25 16.31 -5.89
N ALA A 213 -0.66 17.12 -5.33
CA ALA A 213 -0.31 18.44 -4.79
C ALA A 213 0.69 18.35 -3.62
N ASP A 214 0.50 17.40 -2.69
CA ASP A 214 1.39 17.22 -1.56
C ASP A 214 2.75 16.65 -1.97
N LEU A 215 2.78 15.75 -2.96
CA LEU A 215 4.03 15.26 -3.53
C LEU A 215 4.81 16.38 -4.22
N GLY A 216 4.12 17.26 -4.96
CA GLY A 216 4.72 18.45 -5.57
C GLY A 216 5.40 19.36 -4.54
N LYS A 217 4.73 19.62 -3.40
CA LYS A 217 5.32 20.42 -2.30
C LYS A 217 6.59 19.79 -1.72
N VAL A 218 6.60 18.45 -1.59
CA VAL A 218 7.73 17.73 -0.99
C VAL A 218 8.91 17.62 -1.96
N THR A 219 8.65 17.39 -3.24
CA THR A 219 9.67 17.14 -4.26
C THR A 219 10.13 18.40 -4.98
N GLY A 220 9.32 19.45 -4.96
CA GLY A 220 9.53 20.66 -5.78
C GLY A 220 9.17 20.47 -7.26
N LEU A 221 8.56 19.31 -7.64
CA LEU A 221 8.10 19.07 -9.00
C LEU A 221 6.69 19.65 -9.22
N THR A 222 6.42 20.02 -10.47
CA THR A 222 5.08 20.32 -10.96
C THR A 222 4.58 19.12 -11.77
N PHE A 223 3.36 18.70 -11.52
CA PHE A 223 2.72 17.58 -12.22
C PHE A 223 1.53 18.12 -13.03
N ASP A 224 1.72 18.23 -14.34
CA ASP A 224 0.67 18.64 -15.30
C ASP A 224 0.00 17.37 -15.86
N VAL A 225 -0.86 16.70 -15.06
CA VAL A 225 -1.48 15.40 -15.35
C VAL A 225 -2.98 15.37 -15.06
#